data_371d9d03618772efedd09e9f76daf325
#
_entry.id   371d9d03618772efedd09e9f76daf325
#
_cell.length_a   1.000
_cell.length_b   1.000
_cell.length_c   1.000
_cell.angle_alpha   90.00
_cell.angle_beta   90.00
_cell.angle_gamma   90.00
#
_symmetry.space_group_name_H-M   'P 1'
#
loop_
_entity.id
_entity.type
_entity.pdbx_description
1 polymer ?
#
loop_
_entity_poly.entity_id
_entity_poly.type
_entity_poly.pdbx_seq_one_letter_code
_entity_poly.pdbx_strand_id
1 'polypeptide(L)'
;MNRLLRRRVAFGALIALALLAALAAVPLVNAHFTSHAAGSGRWTIRGHLVPAVRGRHALAQPPDTDQALDLSISLSLRNQSGLTQLIAAQNNPHSGLYHRYLSTREFQARFSPTQATVNQVTNWLRSQGLVVHSVAANHLLIDASGSVATVEAAFQTTLASYQVNGRTVYAPTVEPSVPDSLTGLIVDIAGLDDVGIYTHAPIIQNHSRSTRPHVGSGPGGGYTPSELLTAYDMNSLISSADGTGQTVAIF
;
A
#
# COMPACT_ATOMS: atom_id res chain seq x y z
N MET A 1 6.40 -90.92 19.59
CA MET A 1 5.60 -89.97 18.82
C MET A 1 5.39 -88.65 19.56
N ASN A 2 6.29 -88.16 20.44
CA ASN A 2 6.04 -86.99 21.31
C ASN A 2 7.25 -86.00 21.41
N ARG A 3 8.32 -86.22 20.67
CA ARG A 3 9.46 -85.29 20.75
C ARG A 3 9.54 -84.21 19.63
N LEU A 4 8.81 -84.41 18.56
CA LEU A 4 8.80 -83.46 17.43
C LEU A 4 7.77 -82.33 17.62
N LEU A 5 6.70 -82.58 18.36
CA LEU A 5 5.69 -81.54 18.67
C LEU A 5 6.20 -80.44 19.61
N ARG A 6 7.03 -80.81 20.61
CA ARG A 6 7.56 -79.86 21.59
C ARG A 6 8.58 -78.89 21.03
N ARG A 7 9.31 -79.33 19.97
CA ARG A 7 10.26 -78.40 19.29
C ARG A 7 9.61 -77.33 18.43
N ARG A 8 8.44 -77.62 17.86
CA ARG A 8 7.71 -76.65 17.03
C ARG A 8 7.00 -75.57 17.86
N VAL A 9 6.55 -75.89 19.05
CA VAL A 9 5.94 -74.88 19.94
C VAL A 9 6.95 -73.98 20.58
N ALA A 10 8.18 -74.42 20.84
CA ALA A 10 9.26 -73.60 21.39
C ALA A 10 9.80 -72.62 20.37
N PHE A 11 9.83 -72.98 19.06
CA PHE A 11 10.30 -72.07 18.00
C PHE A 11 9.28 -70.98 17.66
N GLY A 12 7.98 -71.30 17.76
CA GLY A 12 6.92 -70.31 17.53
C GLY A 12 6.86 -69.26 18.66
N ALA A 13 7.11 -69.64 19.91
CA ALA A 13 7.11 -68.72 21.05
C ALA A 13 8.32 -67.75 21.01
N LEU A 14 9.47 -68.17 20.51
CA LEU A 14 10.66 -67.33 20.38
C LEU A 14 10.52 -66.29 19.25
N ILE A 15 9.84 -66.63 18.13
CA ILE A 15 9.60 -65.68 17.04
C ILE A 15 8.52 -64.65 17.45
N ALA A 16 7.50 -65.06 18.22
CA ALA A 16 6.49 -64.15 18.74
C ALA A 16 7.06 -63.15 19.75
N LEU A 17 8.01 -63.58 20.58
CA LEU A 17 8.66 -62.72 21.56
C LEU A 17 9.64 -61.73 20.88
N ALA A 18 10.33 -62.13 19.80
CA ALA A 18 11.20 -61.25 19.02
C ALA A 18 10.42 -60.17 18.25
N LEU A 19 9.23 -60.48 17.77
CA LEU A 19 8.34 -59.53 17.11
C LEU A 19 7.72 -58.53 18.09
N LEU A 20 7.44 -58.88 19.32
CA LEU A 20 6.97 -57.94 20.36
C LEU A 20 8.09 -57.01 20.85
N ALA A 21 9.34 -57.45 20.87
CA ALA A 21 10.47 -56.61 21.25
C ALA A 21 10.86 -55.59 20.15
N ALA A 22 10.56 -55.88 18.86
CA ALA A 22 10.81 -54.97 17.77
C ALA A 22 9.79 -53.81 17.66
N LEU A 23 8.58 -53.97 18.30
CA LEU A 23 7.58 -52.90 18.32
C LEU A 23 7.82 -51.88 19.45
N ALA A 24 8.70 -52.13 20.39
CA ALA A 24 8.99 -51.21 21.52
C ALA A 24 10.14 -50.21 21.25
N ALA A 25 10.79 -50.28 20.10
CA ALA A 25 11.88 -49.40 19.72
C ALA A 25 11.53 -48.53 18.52
N VAL A 26 10.31 -47.97 18.46
CA VAL A 26 10.05 -46.81 17.64
C VAL A 26 10.66 -45.62 18.42
N PRO A 27 11.75 -45.00 17.96
CA PRO A 27 12.17 -43.76 18.56
C PRO A 27 10.97 -42.79 18.40
N LEU A 28 10.43 -42.31 19.50
CA LEU A 28 9.64 -41.10 19.54
C LEU A 28 10.57 -40.02 18.95
N VAL A 29 10.53 -39.87 17.63
CA VAL A 29 10.98 -38.66 17.01
C VAL A 29 10.04 -37.57 17.56
N ASN A 30 10.48 -36.98 18.68
CA ASN A 30 9.96 -35.69 19.07
C ASN A 30 10.20 -34.79 17.84
N ALA A 31 9.21 -34.76 16.96
CA ALA A 31 9.08 -33.66 16.03
C ALA A 31 8.95 -32.43 16.96
N HIS A 32 10.09 -31.83 17.28
CA HIS A 32 10.10 -30.47 17.73
C HIS A 32 9.55 -29.72 16.54
N PHE A 33 8.20 -29.55 16.50
CA PHE A 33 7.63 -28.43 15.84
C PHE A 33 8.25 -27.23 16.55
N THR A 34 9.40 -26.79 16.07
CA THR A 34 9.78 -25.42 16.25
C THR A 34 8.63 -24.66 15.60
N SER A 35 7.61 -24.32 16.40
CA SER A 35 6.83 -23.16 16.10
C SER A 35 7.88 -22.09 15.94
N HIS A 36 8.18 -21.71 14.69
CA HIS A 36 8.74 -20.42 14.44
C HIS A 36 7.74 -19.48 15.09
N ALA A 37 8.05 -19.03 16.30
CA ALA A 37 7.41 -17.86 16.86
C ALA A 37 7.46 -16.86 15.71
N ALA A 38 6.28 -16.51 15.17
CA ALA A 38 6.17 -15.46 14.20
C ALA A 38 7.01 -14.33 14.76
N GLY A 39 8.08 -13.96 14.04
CA GLY A 39 9.10 -13.09 14.56
C GLY A 39 8.44 -11.92 15.25
N SER A 40 8.83 -11.66 16.50
CA SER A 40 8.36 -10.51 17.27
C SER A 40 8.86 -9.18 16.68
N GLY A 41 9.44 -9.23 15.50
CA GLY A 41 9.94 -8.12 14.74
C GLY A 41 8.83 -7.30 14.09
N ARG A 42 9.15 -6.04 13.87
CA ARG A 42 8.28 -5.10 13.16
C ARG A 42 9.04 -4.41 12.06
N TRP A 43 8.35 -4.22 10.95
CA TRP A 43 8.84 -3.49 9.80
C TRP A 43 8.40 -2.03 9.87
N THR A 44 9.33 -1.10 9.80
CA THR A 44 9.06 0.35 9.82
C THR A 44 8.69 0.83 8.42
N ILE A 45 7.53 1.50 8.31
CA ILE A 45 7.09 2.19 7.10
C ILE A 45 7.59 3.62 7.19
N ARG A 46 8.56 3.98 6.34
CA ARG A 46 9.24 5.26 6.39
C ARG A 46 8.52 6.33 5.56
N GLY A 47 8.72 7.60 5.95
CA GLY A 47 8.22 8.74 5.18
C GLY A 47 7.04 9.47 5.84
N HIS A 48 6.64 9.05 7.04
CA HIS A 48 5.50 9.64 7.75
C HIS A 48 5.91 10.78 8.72
N LEU A 49 7.21 10.99 8.95
CA LEU A 49 7.68 12.14 9.74
C LEU A 49 7.61 13.40 8.90
N VAL A 50 6.58 14.21 9.14
CA VAL A 50 6.23 15.37 8.32
C VAL A 50 7.28 16.49 8.44
N PRO A 51 7.91 16.94 7.34
CA PRO A 51 8.94 17.98 7.39
C PRO A 51 8.46 19.32 8.01
N ALA A 52 7.19 19.68 7.81
CA ALA A 52 6.62 20.94 8.29
C ALA A 52 6.58 21.05 9.82
N VAL A 53 6.61 19.93 10.54
CA VAL A 53 6.66 19.92 12.02
C VAL A 53 8.06 19.62 12.56
N ARG A 54 9.04 19.36 11.70
CA ARG A 54 10.41 19.04 12.12
C ARG A 54 11.03 20.22 12.88
N GLY A 55 11.54 19.96 14.08
CA GLY A 55 12.11 20.97 14.96
C GLY A 55 11.09 21.86 15.68
N ARG A 56 9.79 21.61 15.52
CA ARG A 56 8.74 22.27 16.29
C ARG A 56 8.54 21.53 17.61
N HIS A 57 8.19 22.27 18.65
CA HIS A 57 7.76 21.67 19.90
C HIS A 57 6.32 21.18 19.77
N ALA A 58 6.09 19.94 20.17
CA ALA A 58 4.75 19.43 20.33
C ALA A 58 3.99 20.24 21.39
N LEU A 59 2.70 20.43 21.20
CA LEU A 59 1.84 21.05 22.20
C LEU A 59 1.73 20.12 23.42
N ALA A 60 1.49 20.72 24.58
CA ALA A 60 1.27 19.97 25.83
C ALA A 60 0.05 19.05 25.77
N GLN A 61 -0.94 19.39 24.93
CA GLN A 61 -2.14 18.60 24.73
C GLN A 61 -2.01 17.79 23.43
N PRO A 62 -1.91 16.45 23.52
CA PRO A 62 -1.93 15.57 22.34
C PRO A 62 -3.31 15.61 21.66
N PRO A 63 -3.47 14.98 20.49
CA PRO A 63 -4.79 14.72 19.91
C PRO A 63 -5.68 13.95 20.89
N ASP A 64 -6.99 14.17 20.81
CA ASP A 64 -7.95 13.40 21.60
C ASP A 64 -7.84 11.91 21.24
N THR A 65 -7.62 11.07 22.25
CA THR A 65 -7.44 9.61 22.06
C THR A 65 -8.66 8.93 21.45
N ASP A 66 -9.85 9.49 21.67
CA ASP A 66 -11.11 8.97 21.14
C ASP A 66 -11.46 9.57 19.78
N GLN A 67 -10.71 10.57 19.31
CA GLN A 67 -10.90 11.13 17.96
C GLN A 67 -10.77 10.03 16.92
N ALA A 68 -11.77 9.92 16.04
CA ALA A 68 -11.72 9.00 14.90
C ALA A 68 -10.75 9.51 13.84
N LEU A 69 -9.93 8.63 13.33
CA LEU A 69 -9.05 8.84 12.19
C LEU A 69 -9.48 7.96 11.05
N ASP A 70 -9.59 8.55 9.85
CA ASP A 70 -9.79 7.83 8.61
C ASP A 70 -8.42 7.58 7.98
N LEU A 71 -8.16 6.32 7.66
CA LEU A 71 -6.88 5.87 7.11
C LEU A 71 -7.09 5.29 5.72
N SER A 72 -6.15 5.56 4.82
CA SER A 72 -6.05 4.88 3.55
C SER A 72 -4.72 4.15 3.47
N ILE A 73 -4.77 2.82 3.48
CA ILE A 73 -3.61 1.94 3.50
C ILE A 73 -3.28 1.52 2.07
N SER A 74 -2.10 1.91 1.59
CA SER A 74 -1.61 1.59 0.26
C SER A 74 -0.87 0.25 0.25
N LEU A 75 -1.25 -0.65 -0.65
CA LEU A 75 -0.62 -1.95 -0.81
C LEU A 75 0.43 -1.94 -1.94
N SER A 76 1.46 -2.74 -1.76
CA SER A 76 2.56 -2.89 -2.71
C SER A 76 2.10 -3.59 -3.98
N LEU A 77 2.50 -3.06 -5.13
CA LEU A 77 2.40 -3.78 -6.40
C LEU A 77 3.28 -5.04 -6.36
N ARG A 78 2.79 -6.13 -6.91
CA ARG A 78 3.60 -7.33 -7.16
C ARG A 78 4.33 -7.21 -8.50
N ASN A 79 5.42 -7.96 -8.67
CA ASN A 79 6.20 -8.01 -9.90
C ASN A 79 6.63 -6.63 -10.42
N GLN A 80 7.15 -5.79 -9.52
CA GLN A 80 7.58 -4.42 -9.86
C GLN A 80 8.65 -4.38 -10.95
N SER A 81 9.57 -5.35 -10.96
CA SER A 81 10.59 -5.46 -12.01
C SER A 81 9.97 -5.70 -13.39
N GLY A 82 8.97 -6.59 -13.47
CA GLY A 82 8.23 -6.83 -14.71
C GLY A 82 7.43 -5.61 -15.17
N LEU A 83 6.90 -4.81 -14.24
CA LEU A 83 6.23 -3.56 -14.57
C LEU A 83 7.21 -2.53 -15.13
N THR A 84 8.38 -2.37 -14.51
CA THR A 84 9.44 -1.48 -15.01
C THR A 84 9.90 -1.86 -16.42
N GLN A 85 10.11 -3.16 -16.67
CA GLN A 85 10.47 -3.65 -18.00
C GLN A 85 9.37 -3.41 -19.02
N LEU A 86 8.11 -3.62 -18.65
CA LEU A 86 6.97 -3.34 -19.52
C LEU A 86 6.90 -1.87 -19.90
N ILE A 87 7.02 -0.97 -18.93
CA ILE A 87 7.02 0.49 -19.15
C ILE A 87 8.15 0.87 -20.11
N ALA A 88 9.36 0.35 -19.89
CA ALA A 88 10.50 0.61 -20.77
C ALA A 88 10.24 0.10 -22.21
N ALA A 89 9.66 -1.10 -22.36
CA ALA A 89 9.31 -1.66 -23.67
C ALA A 89 8.21 -0.87 -24.38
N GLN A 90 7.21 -0.38 -23.66
CA GLN A 90 6.12 0.44 -24.20
C GLN A 90 6.59 1.84 -24.67
N ASN A 91 7.67 2.35 -24.12
CA ASN A 91 8.27 3.62 -24.51
C ASN A 91 9.40 3.51 -25.55
N ASN A 92 9.80 2.28 -25.91
CA ASN A 92 10.87 2.05 -26.88
C ASN A 92 10.29 1.86 -28.29
N PRO A 93 10.56 2.76 -29.26
CA PRO A 93 10.06 2.65 -30.64
C PRO A 93 10.46 1.35 -31.36
N HIS A 94 11.56 0.73 -30.95
CA HIS A 94 12.04 -0.53 -31.53
C HIS A 94 11.45 -1.79 -30.89
N SER A 95 10.59 -1.63 -29.88
CA SER A 95 9.94 -2.73 -29.19
C SER A 95 8.64 -3.13 -29.88
N GLY A 96 8.36 -4.44 -29.96
CA GLY A 96 7.04 -4.95 -30.39
C GLY A 96 5.89 -4.56 -29.44
N LEU A 97 6.21 -4.00 -28.27
CA LEU A 97 5.24 -3.51 -27.28
C LEU A 97 5.10 -1.97 -27.31
N TYR A 98 5.76 -1.30 -28.25
CA TYR A 98 5.67 0.15 -28.37
C TYR A 98 4.21 0.62 -28.46
N HIS A 99 3.82 1.53 -27.56
CA HIS A 99 2.46 2.08 -27.43
C HIS A 99 1.35 1.01 -27.21
N ARG A 100 1.70 -0.21 -26.79
CA ARG A 100 0.73 -1.24 -26.43
C ARG A 100 0.49 -1.20 -24.92
N TYR A 101 -0.54 -0.50 -24.52
CA TYR A 101 -0.90 -0.35 -23.11
C TYR A 101 -1.79 -1.49 -22.64
N LEU A 102 -1.68 -1.82 -21.36
CA LEU A 102 -2.54 -2.79 -20.71
C LEU A 102 -3.92 -2.18 -20.46
N SER A 103 -4.93 -3.01 -20.59
CA SER A 103 -6.23 -2.71 -19.99
C SER A 103 -6.13 -2.75 -18.45
N THR A 104 -7.07 -2.11 -17.76
CA THR A 104 -7.17 -2.16 -16.29
C THR A 104 -7.18 -3.60 -15.76
N ARG A 105 -7.92 -4.49 -16.43
CA ARG A 105 -8.01 -5.90 -16.06
C ARG A 105 -6.68 -6.65 -16.19
N GLU A 106 -5.93 -6.40 -17.27
CA GLU A 106 -4.61 -6.99 -17.48
C GLU A 106 -3.61 -6.47 -16.47
N PHE A 107 -3.65 -5.17 -16.17
CA PHE A 107 -2.82 -4.58 -15.11
C PHE A 107 -3.10 -5.25 -13.77
N GLN A 108 -4.36 -5.35 -13.37
CA GLN A 108 -4.76 -6.00 -12.13
C GLN A 108 -4.28 -7.45 -12.07
N ALA A 109 -4.49 -8.21 -13.13
CA ALA A 109 -4.08 -9.60 -13.19
C ALA A 109 -2.57 -9.81 -13.03
N ARG A 110 -1.74 -8.86 -13.50
CA ARG A 110 -0.28 -8.96 -13.51
C ARG A 110 0.41 -8.32 -12.33
N PHE A 111 -0.10 -7.19 -11.84
CA PHE A 111 0.62 -6.29 -10.93
C PHE A 111 -0.11 -5.96 -9.63
N SER A 112 -1.42 -6.04 -9.57
CA SER A 112 -2.15 -5.76 -8.33
C SER A 112 -1.91 -6.82 -7.26
N PRO A 113 -2.02 -6.46 -5.96
CA PRO A 113 -2.00 -7.42 -4.87
C PRO A 113 -3.01 -8.56 -5.08
N THR A 114 -2.67 -9.74 -4.62
CA THR A 114 -3.59 -10.88 -4.66
C THR A 114 -4.68 -10.73 -3.61
N GLN A 115 -5.80 -11.43 -3.78
CA GLN A 115 -6.84 -11.49 -2.76
C GLN A 115 -6.30 -12.03 -1.43
N ALA A 116 -5.37 -12.96 -1.46
CA ALA A 116 -4.71 -13.49 -0.26
C ALA A 116 -3.95 -12.38 0.49
N THR A 117 -3.21 -11.53 -0.22
CA THR A 117 -2.53 -10.37 0.35
C THR A 117 -3.52 -9.40 0.99
N VAL A 118 -4.60 -9.07 0.28
CA VAL A 118 -5.67 -8.20 0.80
C VAL A 118 -6.26 -8.79 2.08
N ASN A 119 -6.61 -10.09 2.07
CA ASN A 119 -7.17 -10.76 3.22
C ASN A 119 -6.20 -10.76 4.42
N GLN A 120 -4.91 -10.96 4.19
CA GLN A 120 -3.89 -10.92 5.23
C GLN A 120 -3.84 -9.56 5.91
N VAL A 121 -3.80 -8.47 5.13
CA VAL A 121 -3.76 -7.10 5.68
C VAL A 121 -5.08 -6.74 6.36
N THR A 122 -6.23 -7.00 5.73
CA THR A 122 -7.53 -6.66 6.31
C THR A 122 -7.82 -7.42 7.61
N ASN A 123 -7.43 -8.70 7.68
CA ASN A 123 -7.58 -9.49 8.90
C ASN A 123 -6.70 -8.94 10.03
N TRP A 124 -5.47 -8.54 9.70
CA TRP A 124 -4.60 -7.91 10.69
C TRP A 124 -5.18 -6.57 11.16
N LEU A 125 -5.62 -5.67 10.26
CA LEU A 125 -6.23 -4.39 10.64
C LEU A 125 -7.41 -4.61 11.61
N ARG A 126 -8.31 -5.54 11.29
CA ARG A 126 -9.43 -5.89 12.16
C ARG A 126 -8.99 -6.47 13.51
N SER A 127 -7.93 -7.28 13.54
CA SER A 127 -7.38 -7.83 14.79
C SER A 127 -6.78 -6.76 15.70
N GLN A 128 -6.39 -5.63 15.12
CA GLN A 128 -5.92 -4.46 15.87
C GLN A 128 -7.07 -3.53 16.31
N GLY A 129 -8.33 -3.88 16.04
CA GLY A 129 -9.49 -3.06 16.40
C GLY A 129 -9.86 -1.98 15.39
N LEU A 130 -9.23 -1.96 14.22
CA LEU A 130 -9.59 -1.03 13.15
C LEU A 130 -10.81 -1.53 12.37
N VAL A 131 -11.67 -0.60 11.94
CA VAL A 131 -12.82 -0.87 11.11
C VAL A 131 -12.41 -0.74 9.65
N VAL A 132 -12.45 -1.82 8.88
CA VAL A 132 -12.19 -1.80 7.43
C VAL A 132 -13.49 -1.52 6.70
N HIS A 133 -13.55 -0.40 5.98
CA HIS A 133 -14.73 0.08 5.26
C HIS A 133 -14.79 -0.43 3.84
N SER A 134 -13.68 -0.31 3.11
CA SER A 134 -13.63 -0.69 1.70
C SER A 134 -12.27 -1.22 1.29
N VAL A 135 -12.26 -1.93 0.18
CA VAL A 135 -11.06 -2.32 -0.57
C VAL A 135 -11.28 -1.89 -2.00
N ALA A 136 -10.36 -1.10 -2.54
CA ALA A 136 -10.44 -0.68 -3.93
C ALA A 136 -10.44 -1.88 -4.88
N ALA A 137 -11.20 -1.78 -5.98
CA ALA A 137 -11.34 -2.86 -6.95
C ALA A 137 -9.99 -3.34 -7.53
N ASN A 138 -8.99 -2.47 -7.58
CA ASN A 138 -7.64 -2.80 -8.00
C ASN A 138 -6.75 -3.38 -6.89
N HIS A 139 -7.27 -3.59 -5.69
CA HIS A 139 -6.58 -4.10 -4.51
C HIS A 139 -5.40 -3.23 -4.01
N LEU A 140 -5.27 -1.99 -4.47
CA LEU A 140 -4.14 -1.13 -4.10
C LEU A 140 -4.39 -0.30 -2.84
N LEU A 141 -5.67 -0.08 -2.48
CA LEU A 141 -6.05 0.74 -1.34
C LEU A 141 -7.05 -0.01 -0.46
N ILE A 142 -6.88 0.15 0.84
CA ILE A 142 -7.81 -0.32 1.87
C ILE A 142 -8.15 0.89 2.73
N ASP A 143 -9.44 1.24 2.80
CA ASP A 143 -9.92 2.30 3.67
C ASP A 143 -10.33 1.69 5.01
N ALA A 144 -9.84 2.29 6.08
CA ALA A 144 -10.11 1.86 7.44
C ALA A 144 -10.21 3.06 8.38
N SER A 145 -10.83 2.87 9.53
CA SER A 145 -10.84 3.90 10.58
C SER A 145 -10.62 3.29 11.95
N GLY A 146 -10.22 4.14 12.88
CA GLY A 146 -10.07 3.82 14.30
C GLY A 146 -9.85 5.06 15.12
N SER A 147 -9.95 4.94 16.45
CA SER A 147 -9.56 6.05 17.34
C SER A 147 -8.05 6.29 17.29
N VAL A 148 -7.62 7.49 17.65
CA VAL A 148 -6.19 7.83 17.81
C VAL A 148 -5.48 6.74 18.60
N ALA A 149 -6.02 6.35 19.78
CA ALA A 149 -5.42 5.32 20.62
C ALA A 149 -5.28 3.96 19.90
N THR A 150 -6.31 3.56 19.14
CA THR A 150 -6.28 2.31 18.36
C THR A 150 -5.21 2.35 17.27
N VAL A 151 -5.12 3.47 16.56
CA VAL A 151 -4.16 3.69 15.47
C VAL A 151 -2.72 3.70 15.99
N GLU A 152 -2.46 4.43 17.10
CA GLU A 152 -1.15 4.45 17.74
C GLU A 152 -0.70 3.06 18.19
N ALA A 153 -1.60 2.31 18.82
CA ALA A 153 -1.31 0.96 19.28
C ALA A 153 -1.06 -0.01 18.10
N ALA A 154 -1.88 0.03 17.05
CA ALA A 154 -1.77 -0.84 15.89
C ALA A 154 -0.44 -0.63 15.16
N PHE A 155 -0.09 0.62 14.88
CA PHE A 155 1.08 0.97 14.08
C PHE A 155 2.33 1.28 14.92
N GLN A 156 2.24 1.21 16.26
CA GLN A 156 3.31 1.55 17.19
C GLN A 156 3.94 2.92 16.85
N THR A 157 3.10 3.89 16.62
CA THR A 157 3.45 5.29 16.43
C THR A 157 2.87 6.13 17.56
N THR A 158 3.23 7.38 17.63
CA THR A 158 2.65 8.36 18.57
C THR A 158 2.33 9.61 17.79
N LEU A 159 1.10 10.11 17.94
CA LEU A 159 0.66 11.34 17.32
C LEU A 159 0.80 12.50 18.32
N ALA A 160 1.35 13.60 17.88
CA ALA A 160 1.43 14.82 18.67
C ALA A 160 0.77 15.99 17.96
N SER A 161 0.26 16.93 18.72
CA SER A 161 -0.32 18.17 18.19
C SER A 161 0.76 19.23 18.02
N TYR A 162 0.62 20.03 16.96
CA TYR A 162 1.54 21.12 16.60
C TYR A 162 0.78 22.36 16.16
N GLN A 163 1.40 23.54 16.27
CA GLN A 163 0.93 24.76 15.64
C GLN A 163 1.62 24.96 14.30
N VAL A 164 0.86 24.94 13.21
CA VAL A 164 1.34 25.19 11.86
C VAL A 164 0.43 26.20 11.18
N ASN A 165 0.97 27.36 10.82
CA ASN A 165 0.23 28.43 10.14
C ASN A 165 -1.08 28.84 10.85
N GLY A 166 -1.06 28.93 12.19
CA GLY A 166 -2.24 29.30 12.98
C GLY A 166 -3.28 28.20 13.18
N ARG A 167 -3.02 26.97 12.72
CA ARG A 167 -3.87 25.80 12.94
C ARG A 167 -3.20 24.82 13.90
N THR A 168 -4.01 24.19 14.73
CA THR A 168 -3.59 22.99 15.46
C THR A 168 -3.73 21.82 14.50
N VAL A 169 -2.64 21.09 14.30
CA VAL A 169 -2.54 19.90 13.44
C VAL A 169 -1.93 18.77 14.23
N TYR A 170 -2.14 17.53 13.78
CA TYR A 170 -1.46 16.38 14.36
C TYR A 170 -0.51 15.74 13.34
N ALA A 171 0.53 15.10 13.85
CA ALA A 171 1.48 14.34 13.03
C ALA A 171 2.22 13.29 13.88
N PRO A 172 2.72 12.20 13.24
CA PRO A 172 3.53 11.21 13.90
C PRO A 172 4.85 11.78 14.43
N THR A 173 5.23 11.34 15.63
CA THR A 173 6.56 11.61 16.22
C THR A 173 7.55 10.49 15.94
N VAL A 174 7.05 9.31 15.62
CA VAL A 174 7.79 8.09 15.29
C VAL A 174 7.19 7.47 14.04
N GLU A 175 8.04 6.97 13.15
CA GLU A 175 7.59 6.25 11.95
C GLU A 175 6.71 5.06 12.32
N PRO A 176 5.57 4.86 11.65
CA PRO A 176 4.70 3.74 11.90
C PRO A 176 5.37 2.41 11.54
N SER A 177 4.95 1.34 12.18
CA SER A 177 5.47 0.01 11.91
C SER A 177 4.36 -1.04 11.91
N VAL A 178 4.60 -2.13 11.19
CA VAL A 178 3.70 -3.27 11.09
C VAL A 178 4.47 -4.57 11.42
N PRO A 179 3.80 -5.67 11.79
CA PRO A 179 4.48 -6.95 12.02
C PRO A 179 5.29 -7.41 10.80
N ASP A 180 6.39 -8.11 11.02
CA ASP A 180 7.24 -8.65 9.95
C ASP A 180 6.48 -9.51 8.95
N SER A 181 5.39 -10.15 9.37
CA SER A 181 4.50 -10.89 8.46
C SER A 181 3.85 -10.04 7.38
N LEU A 182 3.82 -8.70 7.54
CA LEU A 182 3.30 -7.75 6.57
C LEU A 182 4.42 -6.96 5.87
N THR A 183 5.67 -7.33 6.06
CA THR A 183 6.82 -6.68 5.42
C THR A 183 6.65 -6.63 3.90
N GLY A 184 6.77 -5.42 3.34
CA GLY A 184 6.66 -5.19 1.91
C GLY A 184 5.26 -5.32 1.32
N LEU A 185 4.22 -5.62 2.12
CA LEU A 185 2.84 -5.64 1.67
C LEU A 185 2.18 -4.26 1.75
N ILE A 186 2.52 -3.47 2.77
CA ILE A 186 2.04 -2.10 2.97
C ILE A 186 3.18 -1.16 2.62
N VAL A 187 2.91 -0.18 1.79
CA VAL A 187 3.91 0.83 1.35
C VAL A 187 3.67 2.19 1.94
N ASP A 188 2.42 2.52 2.31
CA ASP A 188 2.06 3.82 2.84
C ASP A 188 0.78 3.75 3.68
N ILE A 189 0.61 4.69 4.61
CA ILE A 189 -0.57 4.85 5.47
C ILE A 189 -0.93 6.33 5.50
N ALA A 190 -1.83 6.77 4.64
CA ALA A 190 -2.36 8.13 4.68
C ALA A 190 -3.36 8.30 5.83
N GLY A 191 -3.46 9.52 6.36
CA GLY A 191 -4.36 9.87 7.46
C GLY A 191 -3.70 9.87 8.84
N LEU A 192 -2.38 9.59 8.92
CA LEU A 192 -1.62 9.72 10.16
C LEU A 192 -1.23 11.17 10.50
N ASP A 193 -1.47 12.11 9.58
CA ASP A 193 -1.31 13.54 9.80
C ASP A 193 -2.40 14.34 9.07
N ASP A 194 -2.65 15.57 9.52
CA ASP A 194 -3.52 16.55 8.88
C ASP A 194 -2.80 17.87 8.57
N VAL A 195 -1.48 17.82 8.45
CA VAL A 195 -0.62 18.98 8.21
C VAL A 195 -0.83 19.54 6.79
N GLY A 196 -1.19 18.69 5.83
CA GLY A 196 -1.42 19.08 4.44
C GLY A 196 -2.57 20.07 4.33
N ILE A 197 -2.33 21.24 3.74
CA ILE A 197 -3.36 22.20 3.39
C ILE A 197 -3.53 22.15 1.86
N TYR A 198 -4.64 21.61 1.40
CA TYR A 198 -5.06 21.79 0.02
C TYR A 198 -5.66 23.20 -0.10
N THR A 199 -4.83 24.19 -0.38
CA THR A 199 -5.31 25.50 -0.82
C THR A 199 -5.49 25.43 -2.32
N HIS A 200 -6.71 25.65 -2.80
CA HIS A 200 -6.85 26.02 -4.20
C HIS A 200 -5.97 27.23 -4.44
N ALA A 201 -5.13 27.19 -5.48
CA ALA A 201 -4.39 28.38 -5.89
C ALA A 201 -5.41 29.51 -6.00
N PRO A 202 -5.23 30.63 -5.28
CA PRO A 202 -6.19 31.72 -5.38
C PRO A 202 -6.24 32.11 -6.86
N ILE A 203 -7.42 32.14 -7.43
CA ILE A 203 -7.62 32.81 -8.72
C ILE A 203 -7.25 34.24 -8.43
N ILE A 204 -6.03 34.64 -8.80
CA ILE A 204 -5.58 36.01 -8.71
C ILE A 204 -6.44 36.76 -9.71
N GLN A 205 -7.57 37.28 -9.27
CA GLN A 205 -8.27 38.30 -10.00
C GLN A 205 -7.37 39.52 -9.92
N ASN A 206 -6.51 39.65 -10.94
CA ASN A 206 -5.62 40.78 -11.05
C ASN A 206 -6.48 42.01 -11.39
N HIS A 207 -6.97 42.70 -10.36
CA HIS A 207 -7.54 44.03 -10.49
C HIS A 207 -6.41 45.08 -10.69
N SER A 208 -5.40 44.71 -11.47
CA SER A 208 -4.30 45.62 -11.76
C SER A 208 -4.75 46.69 -12.70
N ARG A 209 -4.70 47.87 -12.14
CA ARG A 209 -4.71 49.11 -12.90
C ARG A 209 -3.81 49.01 -14.13
N SER A 210 -4.44 49.01 -15.31
CA SER A 210 -4.04 49.70 -16.51
C SER A 210 -2.54 50.02 -16.74
N THR A 211 -1.71 49.03 -16.90
CA THR A 211 -0.81 49.00 -18.04
C THR A 211 -1.32 47.87 -18.93
N ARG A 212 -1.96 48.22 -20.02
CA ARG A 212 -2.46 47.24 -20.97
C ARG A 212 -1.28 46.62 -21.70
N PRO A 213 -0.76 45.45 -21.36
CA PRO A 213 -0.07 44.66 -22.35
C PRO A 213 -1.12 44.38 -23.42
N HIS A 214 -0.75 44.36 -24.66
CA HIS A 214 -1.55 43.79 -25.72
C HIS A 214 -1.63 42.27 -25.42
N VAL A 215 -2.56 41.89 -24.62
CA VAL A 215 -2.95 40.53 -24.28
C VAL A 215 -4.19 40.22 -25.09
N GLY A 216 -4.48 38.99 -25.31
CA GLY A 216 -5.53 38.51 -26.19
C GLY A 216 -6.92 39.09 -25.94
N SER A 217 -7.83 38.78 -26.82
CA SER A 217 -9.22 39.26 -26.79
C SER A 217 -10.13 38.50 -25.83
N GLY A 218 -9.63 37.52 -25.08
CA GLY A 218 -10.38 36.72 -24.14
C GLY A 218 -10.73 37.44 -22.84
N PRO A 219 -11.60 36.83 -21.98
CA PRO A 219 -11.99 37.39 -20.70
C PRO A 219 -10.78 37.74 -19.83
N GLY A 220 -10.78 38.94 -19.24
CA GLY A 220 -9.68 39.40 -18.39
C GLY A 220 -8.38 39.74 -19.16
N GLY A 221 -8.42 39.81 -20.48
CA GLY A 221 -7.25 40.07 -21.32
C GLY A 221 -6.39 38.84 -21.62
N GLY A 222 -6.92 37.65 -21.36
CA GLY A 222 -6.26 36.37 -21.71
C GLY A 222 -6.36 36.08 -23.23
N TYR A 223 -5.52 35.17 -23.71
CA TYR A 223 -5.64 34.68 -25.07
C TYR A 223 -6.82 33.74 -25.23
N THR A 224 -7.57 33.90 -26.33
CA THR A 224 -8.56 32.91 -26.73
C THR A 224 -7.88 31.68 -27.34
N PRO A 225 -8.56 30.51 -27.38
CA PRO A 225 -8.01 29.33 -28.05
C PRO A 225 -7.60 29.59 -29.49
N SER A 226 -8.35 30.37 -30.24
CA SER A 226 -8.03 30.72 -31.62
C SER A 226 -6.77 31.62 -31.75
N GLU A 227 -6.57 32.51 -30.80
CA GLU A 227 -5.32 33.32 -30.76
C GLU A 227 -4.09 32.47 -30.44
N LEU A 228 -4.22 31.50 -29.51
CA LEU A 228 -3.16 30.55 -29.24
C LEU A 228 -2.85 29.67 -30.44
N LEU A 229 -3.85 29.18 -31.16
CA LEU A 229 -3.65 28.39 -32.37
C LEU A 229 -2.94 29.18 -33.45
N THR A 230 -3.28 30.48 -33.60
CA THR A 230 -2.60 31.37 -34.56
C THR A 230 -1.18 31.69 -34.11
N ALA A 231 -0.97 31.97 -32.82
CA ALA A 231 0.35 32.28 -32.27
C ALA A 231 1.37 31.15 -32.43
N TYR A 232 0.89 29.90 -32.36
CA TYR A 232 1.73 28.70 -32.48
C TYR A 232 1.67 28.06 -33.89
N ASP A 233 1.04 28.71 -34.86
CA ASP A 233 0.86 28.21 -36.26
C ASP A 233 0.20 26.83 -36.31
N MET A 234 -0.76 26.58 -35.40
CA MET A 234 -1.44 25.29 -35.23
C MET A 234 -2.76 25.20 -36.03
N ASN A 235 -3.19 26.24 -36.72
CA ASN A 235 -4.46 26.27 -37.44
C ASN A 235 -4.59 25.17 -38.51
N SER A 236 -3.47 24.79 -39.13
CA SER A 236 -3.43 23.72 -40.13
C SER A 236 -3.55 22.32 -39.54
N LEU A 237 -3.29 22.18 -38.25
CA LEU A 237 -3.31 20.87 -37.55
C LEU A 237 -4.69 20.49 -37.03
N ILE A 238 -5.58 21.45 -36.77
CA ILE A 238 -6.90 21.20 -36.15
C ILE A 238 -7.76 20.28 -36.99
N SER A 239 -7.68 20.36 -38.31
CA SER A 239 -8.47 19.52 -39.21
C SER A 239 -8.02 18.04 -39.19
N SER A 240 -6.79 17.76 -38.72
CA SER A 240 -6.22 16.42 -38.70
C SER A 240 -5.88 15.91 -37.27
N ALA A 241 -5.81 16.83 -36.30
CA ALA A 241 -5.41 16.53 -34.92
C ALA A 241 -6.24 17.36 -33.92
N ASP A 242 -7.54 17.10 -33.89
CA ASP A 242 -8.51 17.81 -33.02
C ASP A 242 -8.63 17.19 -31.62
N GLY A 243 -7.88 16.15 -31.33
CA GLY A 243 -7.95 15.42 -30.06
C GLY A 243 -9.07 14.38 -29.96
N THR A 244 -9.82 14.16 -31.06
CA THR A 244 -10.87 13.13 -31.07
C THR A 244 -10.30 11.77 -30.68
N GLY A 245 -10.94 11.09 -29.71
CA GLY A 245 -10.52 9.81 -29.19
C GLY A 245 -9.36 9.87 -28.18
N GLN A 246 -8.86 11.07 -27.84
CA GLN A 246 -7.86 11.25 -26.79
C GLN A 246 -8.51 11.51 -25.43
N THR A 247 -7.89 11.02 -24.36
CA THR A 247 -8.31 11.28 -22.97
C THR A 247 -7.20 12.05 -22.25
N VAL A 248 -7.54 13.17 -21.65
CA VAL A 248 -6.64 13.96 -20.81
C VAL A 248 -7.11 13.80 -19.35
N ALA A 249 -6.20 13.37 -18.48
CA ALA A 249 -6.42 13.34 -17.03
C ALA A 249 -5.81 14.62 -16.43
N ILE A 250 -6.59 15.32 -15.62
CA ILE A 250 -6.16 16.50 -14.85
C ILE A 250 -6.20 16.10 -13.37
N PHE A 251 -5.07 16.27 -12.68
CA PHE A 251 -4.90 15.90 -11.26
C PHE A 251 -4.80 17.14 -10.40
#